data_46a7467ebb97653a06869a36633ae14d
#
_entry.id   46a7467ebb97653a06869a36633ae14d
#
_cell.length_a   1.000
_cell.length_b   1.000
_cell.length_c   1.000
_cell.angle_alpha   90.00
_cell.angle_beta   90.00
_cell.angle_gamma   90.00
#
_symmetry.space_group_name_H-M   'P 1'
#
loop_
_entity.id
_entity.type
_entity.pdbx_description
1 polymer ?
#
loop_
_entity_poly.entity_id
_entity_poly.type
_entity_poly.pdbx_seq_one_letter_code
_entity_poly.pdbx_strand_id
1 'polypeptide(L)'
;MHSTFPTSPSPTLLRLLAAALLPLALAACNGGDDDDGDAGGGEPPAAIAPLPTEPETPEPETPARNSAYLDTRPGQVIQVRIEELRPTQAAVGYDQIYYKLGRWQGDFDRPTWAADPTRQLDYLNRTVGKKFDDYCEDMGGAERARDFQSIAEARAARLDQPDTYACKDAPGTHTANLKTVVVGWDGNLYLTDGHHTFSSLREIADGGPKLPVWVKVDANYSDVPNAAAFWQRMIDERRTWLRDGANQPITVDQLPTRLGLASADEAGGMQEDRYRSLVYFTRDIAYQNGGLPEFAKFLWGDWLRREAAGGRLPGLDAYRMAPPAATTQILAPSTPGKDLAPAGADDSYAAAVRDAALKMSALADTDIVYGDRDAASLGRIALVPDAAGDSPTKKARDTLEELTRDDVKKDGSPRGAGKLWFAVNYRSCGRPAAGSCWGW
;
A
#
# COMPACT_ATOMS: atom_id res chain seq x y z
N MET A 1 28.10 51.72 14.42
CA MET A 1 29.19 51.24 15.33
C MET A 1 29.33 49.78 15.07
N HIS A 2 30.26 49.47 14.44
CA HIS A 2 31.29 48.43 14.31
C HIS A 2 31.29 47.40 15.45
N SER A 3 31.32 46.10 15.09
CA SER A 3 32.46 45.21 15.34
C SER A 3 31.95 43.76 15.26
N THR A 4 32.30 43.00 14.33
CA THR A 4 33.45 42.13 14.00
C THR A 4 33.24 40.67 14.41
N PHE A 5 33.25 39.83 13.37
CA PHE A 5 33.43 38.34 13.42
C PHE A 5 34.83 37.97 13.91
N PRO A 6 34.99 36.75 14.38
CA PRO A 6 36.14 36.01 13.87
C PRO A 6 35.84 34.64 13.31
N THR A 7 36.66 34.30 12.37
CA THR A 7 36.86 33.18 11.49
C THR A 7 37.31 31.89 12.19
N SER A 8 36.98 30.77 11.51
CA SER A 8 37.41 29.38 11.68
C SER A 8 38.92 29.14 11.81
N PRO A 9 39.39 27.92 12.12
CA PRO A 9 39.72 26.99 11.04
C PRO A 9 39.44 25.49 11.29
N SER A 10 39.27 24.76 10.18
CA SER A 10 39.34 23.31 10.06
C SER A 10 40.73 22.75 10.36
N PRO A 11 40.81 21.45 10.72
CA PRO A 11 41.76 20.62 10.01
C PRO A 11 41.22 19.29 9.49
N THR A 12 41.59 19.04 8.26
CA THR A 12 41.65 17.81 7.51
C THR A 12 42.35 16.68 8.25
N LEU A 13 41.72 15.50 8.29
CA LEU A 13 42.40 14.24 8.62
C LEU A 13 42.01 13.14 7.65
N LEU A 14 42.93 12.91 6.75
CA LEU A 14 43.03 11.82 5.79
C LEU A 14 43.30 10.51 6.56
N ARG A 15 42.50 9.48 6.40
CA ARG A 15 42.86 8.11 6.76
C ARG A 15 42.58 7.17 5.59
N LEU A 16 43.70 6.67 5.06
CA LEU A 16 43.79 5.52 4.17
C LEU A 16 43.22 4.28 4.84
N LEU A 17 42.42 3.52 4.11
CA LEU A 17 42.15 2.11 4.42
C LEU A 17 42.72 1.26 3.29
N ALA A 18 43.64 0.38 3.69
CA ALA A 18 44.31 -0.58 2.84
C ALA A 18 43.36 -1.75 2.52
N ALA A 19 43.34 -2.14 1.24
CA ALA A 19 42.71 -3.35 0.77
C ALA A 19 43.58 -4.56 1.09
N ALA A 20 43.03 -5.56 1.79
CA ALA A 20 43.64 -6.86 1.98
C ALA A 20 43.09 -7.84 0.95
N LEU A 21 43.95 -8.23 -0.01
CA LEU A 21 43.74 -9.33 -0.93
C LEU A 21 44.20 -10.62 -0.25
N LEU A 22 43.32 -11.62 -0.12
CA LEU A 22 43.69 -13.00 0.22
C LEU A 22 43.82 -13.79 -1.07
N PRO A 23 44.93 -14.54 -1.29
CA PRO A 23 45.04 -15.49 -2.39
C PRO A 23 44.47 -16.88 -2.01
N LEU A 24 43.65 -17.45 -2.87
CA LEU A 24 43.25 -18.86 -2.81
C LEU A 24 44.44 -19.73 -3.27
N ALA A 25 44.91 -20.63 -2.40
CA ALA A 25 45.89 -21.66 -2.73
C ALA A 25 45.18 -22.88 -3.33
N LEU A 26 45.54 -23.25 -4.54
CA LEU A 26 45.29 -24.58 -5.11
C LEU A 26 46.28 -25.59 -4.50
N ALA A 27 45.79 -26.62 -3.86
CA ALA A 27 46.58 -27.79 -3.50
C ALA A 27 46.44 -28.84 -4.61
N ALA A 28 47.53 -29.08 -5.30
CA ALA A 28 47.71 -30.27 -6.17
C ALA A 28 48.28 -31.40 -5.30
N CYS A 29 47.64 -32.52 -5.28
CA CYS A 29 48.23 -33.78 -4.79
C CYS A 29 48.77 -34.55 -5.99
N ASN A 30 50.08 -34.75 -5.95
CA ASN A 30 50.85 -35.64 -6.82
C ASN A 30 51.15 -36.91 -5.99
N GLY A 31 51.01 -38.06 -6.60
CA GLY A 31 51.41 -39.37 -6.05
C GLY A 31 51.66 -40.32 -7.19
N GLY A 32 52.93 -40.60 -7.43
CA GLY A 32 53.49 -41.49 -8.40
C GLY A 32 53.47 -42.92 -7.89
N ASP A 33 53.71 -43.85 -8.71
CA ASP A 33 54.95 -44.55 -8.95
C ASP A 33 54.70 -45.80 -9.84
N ASP A 34 55.62 -46.00 -10.82
CA ASP A 34 56.29 -47.19 -11.26
C ASP A 34 55.46 -48.42 -11.79
N ASP A 35 55.65 -49.02 -12.90
CA ASP A 35 56.86 -49.57 -13.49
C ASP A 35 56.56 -50.30 -14.81
N ASP A 36 57.58 -50.33 -15.68
CA ASP A 36 57.98 -51.36 -16.67
C ASP A 36 57.11 -51.86 -17.87
N GLY A 37 57.59 -51.46 -19.02
CA GLY A 37 58.09 -52.38 -20.07
C GLY A 37 57.10 -53.11 -20.96
N ASP A 38 56.98 -52.80 -22.21
CA ASP A 38 57.59 -53.64 -23.30
C ASP A 38 57.31 -53.02 -24.69
N ALA A 39 58.17 -53.23 -25.61
CA ALA A 39 58.19 -52.76 -26.99
C ALA A 39 57.26 -53.53 -27.90
N GLY A 40 56.62 -52.88 -28.87
CA GLY A 40 56.07 -53.62 -30.01
C GLY A 40 55.14 -52.86 -30.94
N GLY A 41 55.66 -52.49 -32.11
CA GLY A 41 54.87 -52.53 -33.34
C GLY A 41 54.05 -51.28 -33.68
N GLY A 42 54.58 -50.43 -34.52
CA GLY A 42 53.88 -49.29 -35.09
C GLY A 42 52.78 -49.66 -36.08
N GLU A 43 51.65 -49.02 -35.88
CA GLU A 43 50.60 -48.86 -36.89
C GLU A 43 50.29 -47.36 -37.04
N PRO A 44 50.06 -46.81 -38.26
CA PRO A 44 49.87 -45.40 -38.42
C PRO A 44 48.57 -44.94 -37.78
N PRO A 45 48.52 -43.74 -37.19
CA PRO A 45 47.32 -43.25 -36.48
C PRO A 45 46.14 -43.11 -37.45
N ALA A 46 45.02 -43.75 -37.11
CA ALA A 46 43.75 -43.57 -37.77
C ALA A 46 43.30 -42.08 -37.61
N ALA A 47 42.81 -41.52 -38.70
CA ALA A 47 42.29 -40.15 -38.73
C ALA A 47 41.24 -40.01 -37.62
N ILE A 48 41.47 -39.03 -36.73
CA ILE A 48 40.52 -38.63 -35.68
C ILE A 48 39.27 -38.10 -36.38
N ALA A 49 38.15 -38.81 -36.24
CA ALA A 49 36.85 -38.28 -36.66
C ALA A 49 36.55 -36.97 -35.88
N PRO A 50 35.98 -35.96 -36.54
CA PRO A 50 35.60 -34.74 -35.84
C PRO A 50 34.60 -35.10 -34.73
N LEU A 51 34.84 -34.56 -33.51
CA LEU A 51 33.92 -34.66 -32.40
C LEU A 51 32.53 -34.15 -32.84
N PRO A 52 31.45 -34.85 -32.46
CA PRO A 52 30.11 -34.35 -32.70
C PRO A 52 30.02 -32.94 -32.08
N THR A 53 29.66 -31.97 -32.87
CA THR A 53 29.26 -30.63 -32.37
C THR A 53 28.17 -30.84 -31.32
N GLU A 54 28.42 -30.46 -30.08
CA GLU A 54 27.37 -30.39 -29.08
C GLU A 54 26.20 -29.58 -29.66
N PRO A 55 24.95 -30.06 -29.50
CA PRO A 55 23.81 -29.27 -29.92
C PRO A 55 23.89 -27.92 -29.17
N GLU A 56 23.93 -26.83 -29.92
CA GLU A 56 23.81 -25.50 -29.35
C GLU A 56 22.55 -25.46 -28.45
N THR A 57 22.78 -25.25 -27.16
CA THR A 57 21.68 -25.01 -26.25
C THR A 57 20.95 -23.79 -26.77
N PRO A 58 19.65 -23.88 -27.11
CA PRO A 58 18.94 -22.70 -27.61
C PRO A 58 19.11 -21.59 -26.60
N GLU A 59 19.57 -20.42 -27.05
CA GLU A 59 19.57 -19.22 -26.24
C GLU A 59 18.15 -19.04 -25.67
N PRO A 60 18.01 -18.74 -24.37
CA PRO A 60 16.70 -18.54 -23.78
C PRO A 60 16.00 -17.44 -24.59
N GLU A 61 14.90 -17.78 -25.22
CA GLU A 61 14.09 -16.83 -25.98
C GLU A 61 13.78 -15.63 -25.08
N THR A 62 14.22 -14.45 -25.49
CA THR A 62 13.86 -13.21 -24.79
C THR A 62 12.35 -13.12 -24.80
N PRO A 63 11.67 -13.03 -23.64
CA PRO A 63 10.22 -12.95 -23.58
C PRO A 63 9.73 -11.85 -24.50
N ALA A 64 8.70 -12.14 -25.30
CA ALA A 64 8.11 -11.14 -26.20
C ALA A 64 7.70 -9.91 -25.39
N ARG A 65 8.22 -8.75 -25.75
CA ARG A 65 7.90 -7.47 -25.09
C ARG A 65 6.47 -7.05 -25.41
N ASN A 66 5.76 -6.52 -24.41
CA ASN A 66 4.47 -5.88 -24.63
C ASN A 66 4.67 -4.57 -25.39
N SER A 67 4.32 -4.55 -26.66
CA SER A 67 4.54 -3.37 -27.51
C SER A 67 3.53 -2.24 -27.26
N ALA A 68 2.45 -2.50 -26.53
CA ALA A 68 1.36 -1.52 -26.37
C ALA A 68 1.79 -0.22 -25.68
N TYR A 69 2.80 -0.28 -24.80
CA TYR A 69 3.19 0.85 -23.95
C TYR A 69 4.63 1.36 -24.18
N LEU A 70 5.39 0.74 -25.10
CA LEU A 70 6.81 1.07 -25.30
C LEU A 70 7.04 2.54 -25.69
N ASP A 71 6.13 3.13 -26.46
CA ASP A 71 6.23 4.50 -26.96
C ASP A 71 5.58 5.55 -26.04
N THR A 72 5.04 5.12 -24.89
CA THR A 72 4.44 6.07 -23.93
C THR A 72 5.49 6.96 -23.28
N ARG A 73 5.09 8.18 -22.96
CA ARG A 73 6.01 9.20 -22.41
C ARG A 73 5.65 9.55 -20.97
N PRO A 74 6.64 9.94 -20.15
CA PRO A 74 6.37 10.51 -18.84
C PRO A 74 5.36 11.66 -18.92
N GLY A 75 4.39 11.66 -18.01
CA GLY A 75 3.28 12.62 -17.97
C GLY A 75 2.06 12.22 -18.82
N GLN A 76 2.19 11.25 -19.71
CA GLN A 76 1.08 10.78 -20.54
C GLN A 76 0.03 10.06 -19.68
N VAL A 77 -1.24 10.36 -19.91
CA VAL A 77 -2.39 9.65 -19.33
C VAL A 77 -2.83 8.57 -20.31
N ILE A 78 -2.98 7.35 -19.78
CA ILE A 78 -3.43 6.20 -20.57
C ILE A 78 -4.57 5.49 -19.86
N GLN A 79 -5.49 4.94 -20.63
CA GLN A 79 -6.52 4.03 -20.15
C GLN A 79 -6.01 2.60 -20.25
N VAL A 80 -6.17 1.84 -19.18
CA VAL A 80 -5.74 0.44 -19.09
C VAL A 80 -6.77 -0.37 -18.29
N ARG A 81 -6.66 -1.69 -18.31
CA ARG A 81 -7.43 -2.55 -17.42
C ARG A 81 -6.61 -2.85 -16.16
N ILE A 82 -7.27 -3.08 -15.03
CA ILE A 82 -6.58 -3.37 -13.77
C ILE A 82 -5.65 -4.59 -13.90
N GLU A 83 -6.02 -5.60 -14.69
CA GLU A 83 -5.21 -6.81 -14.93
C GLU A 83 -3.87 -6.53 -15.66
N GLU A 84 -3.73 -5.39 -16.31
CA GLU A 84 -2.50 -4.99 -17.01
C GLU A 84 -1.47 -4.35 -16.06
N LEU A 85 -1.87 -4.04 -14.82
CA LEU A 85 -1.04 -3.39 -13.82
C LEU A 85 -0.30 -4.42 -12.95
N ARG A 86 1.03 -4.32 -12.90
CA ARG A 86 1.90 -5.17 -12.09
C ARG A 86 2.20 -4.50 -10.74
N PRO A 87 2.05 -5.22 -9.62
CA PRO A 87 2.43 -4.68 -8.30
C PRO A 87 3.95 -4.47 -8.18
N THR A 88 4.35 -3.44 -7.44
CA THR A 88 5.74 -3.16 -7.06
C THR A 88 5.97 -3.28 -5.55
N GLN A 89 4.98 -3.79 -4.83
CA GLN A 89 5.04 -4.13 -3.41
C GLN A 89 4.28 -5.44 -3.16
N ALA A 90 4.74 -6.22 -2.18
CA ALA A 90 4.15 -7.53 -1.92
C ALA A 90 2.85 -7.46 -1.11
N ALA A 91 2.70 -6.43 -0.28
CA ALA A 91 1.62 -6.38 0.68
C ALA A 91 0.86 -5.05 0.65
N VAL A 92 -0.38 -5.09 1.13
CA VAL A 92 -1.26 -3.95 1.36
C VAL A 92 -1.95 -4.06 2.71
N GLY A 93 -2.44 -2.94 3.22
CA GLY A 93 -3.31 -2.94 4.40
C GLY A 93 -4.72 -3.38 4.03
N TYR A 94 -5.09 -4.61 4.40
CA TYR A 94 -6.41 -5.17 4.06
C TYR A 94 -7.55 -4.34 4.64
N ASP A 95 -7.44 -3.82 5.86
CA ASP A 95 -8.52 -3.05 6.46
C ASP A 95 -8.79 -1.71 5.76
N GLN A 96 -7.79 -1.15 5.06
CA GLN A 96 -8.02 0.00 4.17
C GLN A 96 -8.89 -0.39 2.97
N ILE A 97 -8.71 -1.60 2.44
CA ILE A 97 -9.52 -2.15 1.34
C ILE A 97 -10.90 -2.56 1.87
N TYR A 98 -10.97 -3.27 2.99
CA TYR A 98 -12.22 -3.68 3.62
C TYR A 98 -13.12 -2.51 3.99
N TYR A 99 -12.55 -1.40 4.44
CA TYR A 99 -13.29 -0.16 4.64
C TYR A 99 -13.99 0.29 3.35
N LYS A 100 -13.27 0.31 2.22
CA LYS A 100 -13.84 0.70 0.93
C LYS A 100 -14.91 -0.31 0.49
N LEU A 101 -14.59 -1.60 0.51
CA LEU A 101 -15.52 -2.66 0.12
C LEU A 101 -16.78 -2.67 0.99
N GLY A 102 -16.65 -2.58 2.30
CA GLY A 102 -17.77 -2.52 3.21
C GLY A 102 -18.66 -1.30 3.00
N ARG A 103 -18.06 -0.14 2.74
CA ARG A 103 -18.80 1.09 2.47
C ARG A 103 -19.47 1.09 1.10
N TRP A 104 -18.76 0.66 0.06
CA TRP A 104 -19.20 0.75 -1.31
C TRP A 104 -20.29 -0.24 -1.70
N GLN A 105 -20.33 -1.39 -1.03
CA GLN A 105 -21.41 -2.38 -1.22
C GLN A 105 -22.67 -1.97 -0.46
N GLY A 106 -22.57 -0.90 0.24
CA GLY A 106 -23.35 -0.53 1.36
C GLY A 106 -24.81 -0.18 1.13
N ASP A 107 -25.63 -1.13 0.94
CA ASP A 107 -27.07 -1.09 1.04
C ASP A 107 -27.48 -1.56 2.45
N PHE A 108 -27.17 -0.84 3.50
CA PHE A 108 -27.56 -1.21 4.85
C PHE A 108 -29.06 -1.05 5.05
N ASP A 109 -29.75 -2.16 5.05
CA ASP A 109 -31.11 -2.19 5.52
C ASP A 109 -31.13 -2.13 7.06
N ARG A 110 -30.75 -0.99 7.61
CA ARG A 110 -30.95 -0.73 9.02
C ARG A 110 -32.41 -0.42 9.26
N PRO A 111 -33.08 -1.04 10.24
CA PRO A 111 -34.48 -0.78 10.51
C PRO A 111 -34.82 0.71 10.65
N THR A 112 -33.89 1.51 11.17
CA THR A 112 -34.02 2.97 11.30
C THR A 112 -34.00 3.75 9.97
N TRP A 113 -33.49 3.12 8.90
CA TRP A 113 -33.26 3.76 7.59
C TRP A 113 -34.21 3.21 6.54
N ALA A 114 -34.46 1.89 6.60
CA ALA A 114 -35.42 1.24 5.74
C ALA A 114 -36.86 1.75 5.92
N ALA A 115 -37.21 2.22 7.10
CA ALA A 115 -38.53 2.78 7.39
C ALA A 115 -38.79 4.16 6.77
N ASP A 116 -37.75 4.88 6.32
CA ASP A 116 -37.85 6.22 5.71
C ASP A 116 -37.07 6.26 4.38
N PRO A 117 -37.75 6.23 3.23
CA PRO A 117 -37.11 6.22 1.92
C PRO A 117 -36.15 7.40 1.68
N THR A 118 -36.43 8.57 2.24
CA THR A 118 -35.56 9.75 2.10
C THR A 118 -34.24 9.54 2.84
N ARG A 119 -34.29 9.01 4.04
CA ARG A 119 -33.10 8.68 4.83
C ARG A 119 -32.31 7.56 4.20
N GLN A 120 -33.00 6.55 3.64
CA GLN A 120 -32.36 5.46 2.92
C GLN A 120 -31.59 5.97 1.69
N LEU A 121 -32.21 6.84 0.90
CA LEU A 121 -31.54 7.46 -0.26
C LEU A 121 -30.33 8.30 0.15
N ASP A 122 -30.44 9.11 1.18
CA ASP A 122 -29.32 9.90 1.72
C ASP A 122 -28.17 9.00 2.17
N TYR A 123 -28.49 7.88 2.79
CA TYR A 123 -27.50 6.87 3.17
C TYR A 123 -26.83 6.23 1.95
N LEU A 124 -27.60 5.81 0.93
CA LEU A 124 -27.04 5.21 -0.29
C LEU A 124 -26.13 6.19 -1.04
N ASN A 125 -26.47 7.48 -1.05
CA ASN A 125 -25.59 8.50 -1.60
C ASN A 125 -24.24 8.61 -0.88
N ARG A 126 -24.22 8.37 0.45
CA ARG A 126 -23.00 8.40 1.27
C ARG A 126 -22.21 7.10 1.26
N THR A 127 -22.79 6.01 0.80
CA THR A 127 -22.17 4.68 0.75
C THR A 127 -21.94 4.23 -0.69
N VAL A 128 -22.93 3.70 -1.36
CA VAL A 128 -22.84 3.31 -2.78
C VAL A 128 -22.38 4.50 -3.63
N GLY A 129 -22.96 5.67 -3.40
CA GLY A 129 -22.56 6.89 -4.10
C GLY A 129 -21.08 7.20 -3.94
N LYS A 130 -20.52 7.02 -2.73
CA LYS A 130 -19.09 7.23 -2.49
C LYS A 130 -18.18 6.30 -3.31
N LYS A 131 -18.66 5.13 -3.72
CA LYS A 131 -17.93 4.26 -4.67
C LYS A 131 -17.64 4.98 -5.98
N PHE A 132 -18.65 5.64 -6.52
CA PHE A 132 -18.53 6.38 -7.77
C PHE A 132 -17.77 7.70 -7.60
N ASP A 133 -17.93 8.39 -6.46
CA ASP A 133 -17.11 9.56 -6.15
C ASP A 133 -15.63 9.19 -6.11
N ASP A 134 -15.29 8.13 -5.36
CA ASP A 134 -13.91 7.63 -5.25
C ASP A 134 -13.37 7.17 -6.62
N TYR A 135 -14.18 6.47 -7.43
CA TYR A 135 -13.78 6.07 -8.76
C TYR A 135 -13.54 7.27 -9.68
N CYS A 136 -14.50 8.20 -9.77
CA CYS A 136 -14.36 9.39 -10.59
C CYS A 136 -13.14 10.22 -10.20
N GLU A 137 -12.92 10.44 -8.89
CA GLU A 137 -11.78 11.17 -8.36
C GLU A 137 -10.45 10.46 -8.70
N ASP A 138 -10.36 9.16 -8.44
CA ASP A 138 -9.16 8.35 -8.71
C ASP A 138 -8.86 8.23 -10.21
N MET A 139 -9.88 8.38 -11.08
CA MET A 139 -9.73 8.42 -12.54
C MET A 139 -9.53 9.83 -13.11
N GLY A 140 -9.38 10.84 -12.24
CA GLY A 140 -9.17 12.22 -12.65
C GLY A 140 -10.40 12.92 -13.24
N GLY A 141 -11.60 12.42 -12.95
CA GLY A 141 -12.89 12.98 -13.37
C GLY A 141 -13.64 13.75 -12.28
N ALA A 142 -12.95 14.15 -11.21
CA ALA A 142 -13.52 14.72 -9.99
C ALA A 142 -14.50 13.73 -9.30
N GLU A 143 -15.59 14.21 -8.73
CA GLU A 143 -16.63 13.39 -8.08
C GLU A 143 -17.73 13.02 -9.09
N ARG A 144 -18.78 12.33 -8.64
CA ARG A 144 -19.99 12.14 -9.44
C ARG A 144 -20.57 13.48 -9.87
N ALA A 145 -21.16 13.51 -11.06
CA ALA A 145 -21.82 14.72 -11.57
C ALA A 145 -23.02 15.16 -10.71
N ARG A 146 -23.69 14.21 -10.07
CA ARG A 146 -24.81 14.46 -9.14
C ARG A 146 -25.07 13.28 -8.23
N ASP A 147 -25.77 13.52 -7.13
CA ASP A 147 -26.31 12.46 -6.29
C ASP A 147 -27.42 11.67 -6.99
N PHE A 148 -27.56 10.40 -6.62
CA PHE A 148 -28.68 9.56 -7.04
C PHE A 148 -30.00 10.18 -6.55
N GLN A 149 -31.01 10.16 -7.40
CA GLN A 149 -32.31 10.80 -7.13
C GLN A 149 -33.34 9.80 -6.60
N SER A 150 -33.02 8.50 -6.63
CA SER A 150 -33.90 7.44 -6.11
C SER A 150 -33.07 6.25 -5.60
N ILE A 151 -33.67 5.45 -4.72
CA ILE A 151 -33.11 4.18 -4.23
C ILE A 151 -32.88 3.23 -5.40
N ALA A 152 -33.81 3.20 -6.38
CA ALA A 152 -33.70 2.33 -7.56
C ALA A 152 -32.48 2.72 -8.41
N GLU A 153 -32.24 4.02 -8.63
CA GLU A 153 -31.08 4.52 -9.35
C GLU A 153 -29.77 4.15 -8.63
N ALA A 154 -29.68 4.37 -7.31
CA ALA A 154 -28.51 4.02 -6.52
C ALA A 154 -28.20 2.51 -6.57
N ARG A 155 -29.21 1.66 -6.57
CA ARG A 155 -29.06 0.20 -6.64
C ARG A 155 -28.74 -0.31 -8.06
N ALA A 156 -29.16 0.41 -9.09
CA ALA A 156 -28.88 0.05 -10.48
C ALA A 156 -27.49 0.51 -10.95
N ALA A 157 -26.87 1.45 -10.24
CA ALA A 157 -25.58 2.00 -10.63
C ALA A 157 -24.44 0.98 -10.46
N ARG A 158 -23.62 0.80 -11.51
CA ARG A 158 -22.53 -0.18 -11.56
C ARG A 158 -21.29 0.41 -12.22
N LEU A 159 -20.10 0.11 -11.69
CA LEU A 159 -18.82 0.55 -12.27
C LEU A 159 -18.56 -0.04 -13.66
N ASP A 160 -18.95 -1.31 -13.86
CA ASP A 160 -18.82 -2.00 -15.15
C ASP A 160 -19.88 -1.61 -16.18
N GLN A 161 -20.78 -0.68 -15.83
CA GLN A 161 -21.84 -0.12 -16.71
C GLN A 161 -21.78 1.40 -16.68
N PRO A 162 -20.89 2.02 -17.46
CA PRO A 162 -20.61 3.47 -17.39
C PRO A 162 -21.84 4.35 -17.70
N ASP A 163 -22.88 3.83 -18.34
CA ASP A 163 -24.12 4.56 -18.62
C ASP A 163 -25.02 4.73 -17.37
N THR A 164 -24.69 4.06 -16.26
CA THR A 164 -25.48 4.10 -15.01
C THR A 164 -25.05 5.19 -14.03
N TYR A 165 -23.96 5.89 -14.33
CA TYR A 165 -23.44 7.02 -13.55
C TYR A 165 -22.67 7.97 -14.47
N ALA A 166 -22.32 9.13 -13.94
CA ALA A 166 -21.46 10.08 -14.66
C ALA A 166 -20.50 10.75 -13.68
N CYS A 167 -19.27 10.94 -14.10
CA CYS A 167 -18.32 11.81 -13.41
C CYS A 167 -18.54 13.27 -13.84
N LYS A 168 -18.16 14.22 -12.98
CA LYS A 168 -18.30 15.65 -13.20
C LYS A 168 -17.48 16.12 -14.41
N ASP A 169 -16.27 15.60 -14.51
CA ASP A 169 -15.34 15.86 -15.61
C ASP A 169 -14.94 14.55 -16.31
N ALA A 170 -14.43 14.65 -17.52
CA ALA A 170 -13.92 13.51 -18.26
C ALA A 170 -12.72 12.87 -17.51
N PRO A 171 -12.58 11.54 -17.53
CA PRO A 171 -11.41 10.88 -16.96
C PRO A 171 -10.10 11.46 -17.50
N GLY A 172 -9.10 11.59 -16.63
CA GLY A 172 -7.80 12.16 -16.98
C GLY A 172 -7.72 13.69 -16.97
N THR A 173 -8.83 14.41 -16.73
CA THR A 173 -8.84 15.88 -16.62
C THR A 173 -7.98 16.37 -15.45
N HIS A 174 -8.12 15.76 -14.28
CA HIS A 174 -7.38 16.11 -13.07
C HIS A 174 -6.19 15.16 -12.87
N THR A 175 -5.12 15.36 -13.63
CA THR A 175 -3.96 14.46 -13.68
C THR A 175 -3.21 14.32 -12.35
N ALA A 176 -3.37 15.24 -11.41
CA ALA A 176 -2.79 15.16 -10.08
C ALA A 176 -3.40 14.04 -9.20
N ASN A 177 -4.63 13.62 -9.50
CA ASN A 177 -5.33 12.56 -8.78
C ASN A 177 -5.01 11.16 -9.31
N LEU A 178 -4.47 11.09 -10.53
CA LEU A 178 -4.18 9.82 -11.20
C LEU A 178 -3.06 9.06 -10.49
N LYS A 179 -3.25 7.76 -10.38
CA LYS A 179 -2.20 6.84 -9.91
C LYS A 179 -1.14 6.68 -10.98
N THR A 180 0.07 6.33 -10.55
CA THR A 180 1.25 6.35 -11.42
C THR A 180 1.78 4.97 -11.74
N VAL A 181 2.32 4.84 -12.95
CA VAL A 181 2.97 3.63 -13.46
C VAL A 181 4.32 3.93 -14.07
N VAL A 182 5.19 2.93 -14.06
CA VAL A 182 6.44 2.89 -14.84
C VAL A 182 6.29 1.84 -15.92
N VAL A 183 6.71 2.14 -17.15
CA VAL A 183 6.84 1.14 -18.22
C VAL A 183 8.15 0.38 -18.01
N GLY A 184 8.08 -0.93 -17.89
CA GLY A 184 9.25 -1.80 -17.68
C GLY A 184 10.01 -2.15 -18.95
N TRP A 185 11.13 -2.83 -18.78
CA TRP A 185 11.98 -3.36 -19.90
C TRP A 185 11.19 -4.30 -20.82
N ASP A 186 10.19 -4.96 -20.29
CA ASP A 186 9.31 -5.91 -20.97
C ASP A 186 8.07 -5.23 -21.60
N GLY A 187 7.95 -3.91 -21.46
CA GLY A 187 6.82 -3.13 -21.93
C GLY A 187 5.57 -3.24 -21.04
N ASN A 188 5.62 -3.95 -19.92
CA ASN A 188 4.51 -4.02 -18.97
C ASN A 188 4.46 -2.78 -18.07
N LEU A 189 3.30 -2.56 -17.46
CA LEU A 189 3.04 -1.43 -16.58
C LEU A 189 3.24 -1.83 -15.11
N TYR A 190 4.18 -1.20 -14.44
CA TYR A 190 4.50 -1.41 -13.03
C TYR A 190 3.93 -0.27 -12.19
N LEU A 191 2.97 -0.58 -11.33
CA LEU A 191 2.25 0.39 -10.52
C LEU A 191 3.15 0.95 -9.42
N THR A 192 3.33 2.28 -9.37
CA THR A 192 4.14 2.95 -8.33
C THR A 192 3.28 3.63 -7.26
N ASP A 193 2.03 3.99 -7.57
CA ASP A 193 1.03 4.43 -6.60
C ASP A 193 -0.35 3.86 -6.96
N GLY A 194 -1.21 3.62 -5.94
CA GLY A 194 -2.58 3.18 -6.15
C GLY A 194 -2.86 1.71 -5.87
N HIS A 195 -1.93 0.96 -5.29
CA HIS A 195 -2.12 -0.47 -4.97
C HIS A 195 -3.41 -0.75 -4.17
N HIS A 196 -3.72 0.07 -3.16
CA HIS A 196 -4.98 -0.07 -2.40
C HIS A 196 -6.21 0.31 -3.23
N THR A 197 -6.13 1.37 -4.03
CA THR A 197 -7.23 1.83 -4.89
C THR A 197 -7.62 0.75 -5.88
N PHE A 198 -6.67 0.31 -6.71
CA PHE A 198 -6.95 -0.67 -7.75
C PHE A 198 -7.23 -2.07 -7.20
N SER A 199 -6.64 -2.45 -6.07
CA SER A 199 -7.05 -3.67 -5.37
C SER A 199 -8.49 -3.59 -4.89
N SER A 200 -8.95 -2.46 -4.33
CA SER A 200 -10.35 -2.30 -3.94
C SER A 200 -11.29 -2.39 -5.15
N LEU A 201 -10.95 -1.73 -6.25
CA LEU A 201 -11.73 -1.75 -7.50
C LEU A 201 -11.74 -3.13 -8.16
N ARG A 202 -10.69 -3.94 -7.98
CA ARG A 202 -10.64 -5.31 -8.46
C ARG A 202 -11.52 -6.25 -7.65
N GLU A 203 -11.61 -6.03 -6.35
CA GLU A 203 -12.33 -6.91 -5.42
C GLU A 203 -13.84 -6.61 -5.35
N ILE A 204 -14.31 -5.43 -5.74
CA ILE A 204 -15.73 -5.08 -5.69
C ILE A 204 -16.52 -5.83 -6.77
N ALA A 205 -17.76 -6.22 -6.48
CA ALA A 205 -18.57 -7.10 -7.32
C ALA A 205 -18.89 -6.53 -8.73
N ASP A 206 -18.93 -5.20 -8.86
CA ASP A 206 -19.14 -4.52 -10.15
C ASP A 206 -17.84 -3.87 -10.70
N GLY A 207 -16.68 -4.33 -10.18
CA GLY A 207 -15.35 -3.99 -10.62
C GLY A 207 -14.69 -5.16 -11.35
N GLY A 208 -13.53 -5.55 -10.86
CA GLY A 208 -12.81 -6.74 -11.32
C GLY A 208 -11.60 -6.44 -12.19
N PRO A 209 -10.91 -7.49 -12.67
CA PRO A 209 -9.65 -7.34 -13.40
C PRO A 209 -9.78 -6.56 -14.72
N LYS A 210 -10.94 -6.60 -15.34
CA LYS A 210 -11.20 -5.96 -16.65
C LYS A 210 -11.72 -4.52 -16.53
N LEU A 211 -11.95 -4.02 -15.31
CA LEU A 211 -12.42 -2.65 -15.12
C LEU A 211 -11.42 -1.66 -15.74
N PRO A 212 -11.86 -0.75 -16.63
CA PRO A 212 -11.00 0.29 -17.19
C PRO A 212 -10.65 1.32 -16.13
N VAL A 213 -9.38 1.69 -16.09
CA VAL A 213 -8.84 2.72 -15.19
C VAL A 213 -7.88 3.63 -15.95
N TRP A 214 -7.71 4.86 -15.47
CA TRP A 214 -6.75 5.81 -16.03
C TRP A 214 -5.57 5.96 -15.10
N VAL A 215 -4.38 5.89 -15.69
CA VAL A 215 -3.11 6.04 -14.97
C VAL A 215 -2.23 7.05 -15.69
N LYS A 216 -1.32 7.66 -14.94
CA LYS A 216 -0.30 8.55 -15.49
C LYS A 216 1.03 7.80 -15.56
N VAL A 217 1.68 7.82 -16.72
CA VAL A 217 3.04 7.32 -16.88
C VAL A 217 3.99 8.27 -16.14
N ASP A 218 4.67 7.78 -15.11
CA ASP A 218 5.64 8.56 -14.36
C ASP A 218 7.03 8.45 -14.97
N ALA A 219 7.40 7.25 -15.43
CA ALA A 219 8.64 7.00 -16.15
C ALA A 219 8.49 5.88 -17.18
N ASN A 220 9.34 5.88 -18.17
CA ASN A 220 9.47 4.80 -19.14
C ASN A 220 10.90 4.27 -19.11
N TYR A 221 11.07 3.03 -18.65
CA TYR A 221 12.35 2.31 -18.54
C TYR A 221 12.46 1.18 -19.57
N SER A 222 11.70 1.26 -20.65
CA SER A 222 11.75 0.25 -21.71
C SER A 222 13.10 0.19 -22.45
N ASP A 223 13.96 1.19 -22.26
CA ASP A 223 15.31 1.29 -22.80
C ASP A 223 16.35 0.50 -22.00
N VAL A 224 16.04 0.07 -20.76
CA VAL A 224 17.00 -0.72 -19.98
C VAL A 224 17.16 -2.14 -20.57
N PRO A 225 18.37 -2.75 -20.48
CA PRO A 225 18.68 -3.94 -21.25
C PRO A 225 17.95 -5.22 -20.78
N ASN A 226 17.56 -5.29 -19.51
CA ASN A 226 16.98 -6.52 -18.93
C ASN A 226 16.27 -6.25 -17.60
N ALA A 227 15.64 -7.31 -17.06
CA ALA A 227 14.93 -7.28 -15.77
C ALA A 227 15.82 -6.83 -14.60
N ALA A 228 17.07 -7.28 -14.53
CA ALA A 228 17.95 -6.94 -13.42
C ALA A 228 18.25 -5.42 -13.39
N ALA A 229 18.55 -4.83 -14.54
CA ALA A 229 18.79 -3.38 -14.66
C ALA A 229 17.51 -2.57 -14.35
N PHE A 230 16.35 -3.07 -14.78
CA PHE A 230 15.06 -2.45 -14.46
C PHE A 230 14.80 -2.45 -12.94
N TRP A 231 14.88 -3.60 -12.29
CA TRP A 231 14.60 -3.68 -10.86
C TRP A 231 15.64 -2.94 -10.02
N GLN A 232 16.91 -2.94 -10.43
CA GLN A 232 17.91 -2.13 -9.76
C GLN A 232 17.53 -0.65 -9.80
N ARG A 233 17.10 -0.14 -10.96
CA ARG A 233 16.64 1.24 -11.11
C ARG A 233 15.38 1.52 -10.26
N MET A 234 14.41 0.61 -10.21
CA MET A 234 13.23 0.72 -9.36
C MET A 234 13.58 0.82 -7.87
N ILE A 235 14.59 0.08 -7.43
CA ILE A 235 15.11 0.11 -6.05
C ILE A 235 15.82 1.43 -5.78
N ASP A 236 16.74 1.84 -6.64
CA ASP A 236 17.54 3.06 -6.48
C ASP A 236 16.66 4.32 -6.44
N GLU A 237 15.61 4.36 -7.26
CA GLU A 237 14.63 5.44 -7.31
C GLU A 237 13.49 5.29 -6.29
N ARG A 238 13.54 4.29 -5.40
CA ARG A 238 12.54 4.02 -4.34
C ARG A 238 11.13 3.83 -4.89
N ARG A 239 10.98 3.13 -5.99
CA ARG A 239 9.70 2.85 -6.67
C ARG A 239 9.14 1.46 -6.36
N THR A 240 9.79 0.72 -5.49
CA THR A 240 9.38 -0.63 -5.05
C THR A 240 9.61 -0.81 -3.56
N TRP A 241 8.76 -1.63 -2.93
CA TRP A 241 8.87 -2.04 -1.53
C TRP A 241 9.00 -3.55 -1.44
N LEU A 242 10.24 -4.04 -1.30
CA LEU A 242 10.57 -5.46 -1.31
C LEU A 242 10.52 -6.06 0.10
N ARG A 243 9.32 -6.05 0.68
CA ARG A 243 9.01 -6.72 1.95
C ARG A 243 7.63 -7.36 1.88
N ASP A 244 7.50 -8.52 2.51
CA ASP A 244 6.24 -9.27 2.60
C ASP A 244 5.25 -8.67 3.62
N GLY A 245 4.11 -9.33 3.84
CA GLY A 245 3.09 -8.90 4.80
C GLY A 245 3.55 -8.94 6.25
N ALA A 246 4.56 -9.77 6.58
CA ALA A 246 5.22 -9.83 7.87
C ALA A 246 6.42 -8.85 7.98
N ASN A 247 6.64 -8.05 6.94
CA ASN A 247 7.75 -7.10 6.81
C ASN A 247 9.13 -7.78 6.70
N GLN A 248 9.18 -9.04 6.24
CA GLN A 248 10.45 -9.71 5.95
C GLN A 248 10.94 -9.31 4.56
N PRO A 249 12.26 -9.13 4.36
CA PRO A 249 12.82 -8.85 3.04
C PRO A 249 12.47 -9.97 2.04
N ILE A 250 12.14 -9.58 0.82
CA ILE A 250 11.87 -10.48 -0.30
C ILE A 250 12.69 -10.09 -1.51
N THR A 251 12.78 -10.99 -2.48
CA THR A 251 13.33 -10.73 -3.81
C THR A 251 12.23 -10.31 -4.79
N VAL A 252 12.60 -9.78 -5.94
CA VAL A 252 11.64 -9.27 -6.94
C VAL A 252 10.76 -10.35 -7.54
N ASP A 253 11.25 -11.58 -7.64
CA ASP A 253 10.51 -12.76 -8.11
C ASP A 253 9.44 -13.25 -7.12
N GLN A 254 9.48 -12.78 -5.89
CA GLN A 254 8.46 -13.03 -4.86
C GLN A 254 7.35 -11.96 -4.83
N LEU A 255 7.44 -10.95 -5.68
CA LEU A 255 6.36 -9.98 -5.83
C LEU A 255 5.08 -10.63 -6.35
N PRO A 256 3.90 -10.17 -5.93
CA PRO A 256 2.63 -10.63 -6.48
C PRO A 256 2.57 -10.42 -7.99
N THR A 257 1.90 -11.31 -8.68
CA THR A 257 1.72 -11.22 -10.13
C THR A 257 0.49 -10.39 -10.53
N ARG A 258 -0.38 -10.08 -9.57
CA ARG A 258 -1.60 -9.29 -9.78
C ARG A 258 -1.94 -8.42 -8.57
N LEU A 259 -2.69 -7.37 -8.82
CA LEU A 259 -3.38 -6.60 -7.79
C LEU A 259 -4.55 -7.41 -7.19
N GLY A 260 -5.16 -6.88 -6.15
CA GLY A 260 -6.19 -7.54 -5.36
C GLY A 260 -5.61 -8.39 -4.24
N LEU A 261 -6.48 -8.90 -3.40
CA LEU A 261 -6.12 -9.61 -2.17
C LEU A 261 -5.66 -11.05 -2.47
N ALA A 262 -4.73 -11.55 -1.68
CA ALA A 262 -4.39 -12.97 -1.72
C ALA A 262 -5.63 -13.80 -1.33
N SER A 263 -5.90 -14.83 -2.11
CA SER A 263 -7.02 -15.75 -1.87
C SER A 263 -6.63 -17.18 -2.25
N ALA A 264 -7.37 -18.15 -1.73
CA ALA A 264 -7.20 -19.54 -2.10
C ALA A 264 -7.71 -19.84 -3.53
N ASP A 265 -8.66 -19.03 -4.00
CA ASP A 265 -9.33 -19.25 -5.29
C ASP A 265 -8.52 -18.69 -6.47
N GLU A 266 -7.67 -17.67 -6.21
CA GLU A 266 -6.88 -17.02 -7.24
C GLU A 266 -5.48 -16.69 -6.74
N ALA A 267 -4.48 -17.35 -7.28
CA ALA A 267 -3.09 -17.16 -6.89
C ALA A 267 -2.53 -15.77 -7.29
N GLY A 268 -1.42 -15.39 -6.69
CA GLY A 268 -0.63 -14.23 -7.08
C GLY A 268 -1.14 -12.87 -6.59
N GLY A 269 -2.14 -12.86 -5.70
CA GLY A 269 -2.62 -11.62 -5.07
C GLY A 269 -1.71 -11.08 -3.98
N MET A 270 -1.95 -9.84 -3.57
CA MET A 270 -1.15 -9.12 -2.58
C MET A 270 -1.42 -9.63 -1.16
N GLN A 271 -0.37 -9.72 -0.36
CA GLN A 271 -0.42 -10.18 1.03
C GLN A 271 -1.00 -9.12 1.97
N GLU A 272 -1.48 -9.56 3.14
CA GLU A 272 -1.91 -8.65 4.21
C GLU A 272 -0.72 -8.12 5.01
N ASP A 273 -0.65 -6.80 5.16
CA ASP A 273 0.15 -6.13 6.17
C ASP A 273 -0.78 -5.47 7.21
N ARG A 274 -0.91 -6.10 8.38
CA ARG A 274 -1.78 -5.62 9.48
C ARG A 274 -1.32 -4.28 10.05
N TYR A 275 -0.01 -4.05 10.15
CA TYR A 275 0.51 -2.75 10.63
C TYR A 275 0.34 -1.65 9.60
N ARG A 276 0.41 -1.99 8.31
CA ARG A 276 0.07 -1.04 7.24
C ARG A 276 -1.42 -0.62 7.30
N SER A 277 -2.31 -1.55 7.70
CA SER A 277 -3.71 -1.27 8.01
C SER A 277 -3.83 -0.33 9.20
N LEU A 278 -3.17 -0.65 10.31
CA LEU A 278 -3.19 0.17 11.53
C LEU A 278 -2.75 1.61 11.24
N VAL A 279 -1.62 1.79 10.54
CA VAL A 279 -1.11 3.12 10.16
C VAL A 279 -2.11 3.90 9.31
N TYR A 280 -2.89 3.25 8.45
CA TYR A 280 -3.91 3.95 7.68
C TYR A 280 -4.93 4.69 8.57
N PHE A 281 -5.33 4.06 9.68
CA PHE A 281 -6.30 4.65 10.61
C PHE A 281 -5.70 5.67 11.58
N THR A 282 -4.36 5.72 11.73
CA THR A 282 -3.71 6.77 12.52
C THR A 282 -3.52 8.09 11.75
N ARG A 283 -3.88 8.13 10.45
CA ARG A 283 -3.82 9.33 9.63
C ARG A 283 -4.74 10.42 10.17
N ASP A 284 -4.27 11.65 10.13
CA ASP A 284 -4.91 12.85 10.66
C ASP A 284 -5.11 12.84 12.19
N ILE A 285 -4.59 11.80 12.86
CA ILE A 285 -4.50 11.67 14.32
C ILE A 285 -3.04 11.84 14.74
N ALA A 286 -2.14 11.02 14.19
CA ALA A 286 -0.73 10.97 14.57
C ALA A 286 0.23 11.42 13.46
N TYR A 287 -0.21 11.45 12.22
CA TYR A 287 0.56 11.98 11.10
C TYR A 287 -0.34 12.60 10.02
N GLN A 288 0.19 13.57 9.29
CA GLN A 288 -0.45 14.20 8.12
C GLN A 288 -0.04 13.46 6.84
N ASN A 289 -0.98 13.33 5.89
CA ASN A 289 -0.73 12.55 4.66
C ASN A 289 -0.14 13.37 3.50
N GLY A 290 -0.03 14.70 3.62
CA GLY A 290 0.47 15.55 2.54
C GLY A 290 2.00 15.63 2.51
N GLY A 291 2.60 15.50 1.32
CA GLY A 291 4.05 15.70 1.13
C GLY A 291 4.94 14.63 1.75
N LEU A 292 4.40 13.46 2.04
CA LEU A 292 5.17 12.37 2.62
C LEU A 292 6.11 11.73 1.58
N PRO A 293 7.29 11.23 2.01
CA PRO A 293 8.14 10.42 1.14
C PRO A 293 7.44 9.10 0.77
N GLU A 294 7.95 8.47 -0.28
CA GLU A 294 7.50 7.16 -0.72
C GLU A 294 7.55 6.15 0.44
N PHE A 295 6.55 5.30 0.48
CA PHE A 295 6.43 4.24 1.50
C PHE A 295 6.34 4.70 2.96
N ALA A 296 6.15 5.99 3.26
CA ALA A 296 6.10 6.52 4.64
C ALA A 296 5.19 5.70 5.56
N LYS A 297 4.06 5.20 5.05
CA LYS A 297 3.13 4.37 5.85
C LYS A 297 3.69 2.99 6.18
N PHE A 298 4.56 2.43 5.33
CA PHE A 298 5.29 1.20 5.64
C PHE A 298 6.41 1.46 6.65
N LEU A 299 7.08 2.61 6.56
CA LEU A 299 8.11 3.00 7.53
C LEU A 299 7.50 3.16 8.93
N TRP A 300 6.35 3.79 9.06
CA TRP A 300 5.59 3.85 10.31
C TRP A 300 5.13 2.45 10.77
N GLY A 301 4.68 1.60 9.85
CA GLY A 301 4.28 0.22 10.16
C GLY A 301 5.42 -0.62 10.71
N ASP A 302 6.62 -0.50 10.11
CA ASP A 302 7.83 -1.15 10.60
C ASP A 302 8.21 -0.66 12.01
N TRP A 303 8.15 0.65 12.23
CA TRP A 303 8.43 1.23 13.54
C TRP A 303 7.47 0.70 14.61
N LEU A 304 6.16 0.69 14.34
CA LEU A 304 5.16 0.15 15.27
C LEU A 304 5.38 -1.34 15.57
N ARG A 305 5.79 -2.15 14.57
CA ARG A 305 6.18 -3.55 14.79
C ARG A 305 7.35 -3.66 15.76
N ARG A 306 8.38 -2.82 15.58
CA ARG A 306 9.55 -2.82 16.48
C ARG A 306 9.18 -2.36 17.88
N GLU A 307 8.27 -1.40 18.03
CA GLU A 307 7.75 -0.98 19.34
C GLU A 307 7.00 -2.13 20.03
N ALA A 308 6.17 -2.85 19.29
CA ALA A 308 5.44 -4.01 19.81
C ALA A 308 6.39 -5.17 20.15
N ALA A 309 7.33 -5.51 19.30
CA ALA A 309 8.34 -6.55 19.57
C ALA A 309 9.22 -6.21 20.78
N GLY A 310 9.47 -4.92 21.02
CA GLY A 310 10.21 -4.42 22.18
C GLY A 310 9.38 -4.29 23.47
N GLY A 311 8.09 -4.65 23.45
CA GLY A 311 7.19 -4.54 24.61
C GLY A 311 6.82 -3.10 24.99
N ARG A 312 7.08 -2.13 24.11
CA ARG A 312 6.77 -0.70 24.34
C ARG A 312 5.41 -0.29 23.78
N LEU A 313 4.76 -1.18 23.05
CA LEU A 313 3.38 -1.10 22.56
C LEU A 313 2.79 -2.52 22.62
N PRO A 314 1.51 -2.72 22.97
CA PRO A 314 0.88 -4.03 22.82
C PRO A 314 0.91 -4.48 21.35
N GLY A 315 1.20 -5.76 21.10
CA GLY A 315 1.11 -6.34 19.75
C GLY A 315 -0.34 -6.38 19.25
N LEU A 316 -0.53 -6.41 17.93
CA LEU A 316 -1.88 -6.41 17.35
C LEU A 316 -2.74 -7.61 17.78
N ASP A 317 -2.13 -8.70 18.23
CA ASP A 317 -2.85 -9.88 18.74
C ASP A 317 -3.43 -9.67 20.15
N ALA A 318 -3.01 -8.62 20.85
CA ALA A 318 -3.60 -8.22 22.12
C ALA A 318 -4.94 -7.49 21.95
N TYR A 319 -5.29 -7.09 20.72
CA TYR A 319 -6.52 -6.37 20.41
C TYR A 319 -7.50 -7.27 19.64
N ARG A 320 -8.78 -7.15 19.98
CA ARG A 320 -9.85 -7.84 19.25
C ARG A 320 -10.16 -7.10 17.94
N MET A 321 -10.02 -7.78 16.83
CA MET A 321 -10.42 -7.29 15.50
C MET A 321 -11.93 -7.44 15.29
N ALA A 322 -12.72 -7.10 16.31
CA ALA A 322 -14.17 -7.18 16.31
C ALA A 322 -14.80 -5.78 16.10
N PRO A 323 -16.05 -5.71 15.63
CA PRO A 323 -16.79 -4.46 15.60
C PRO A 323 -16.74 -3.78 16.97
N PRO A 324 -16.47 -2.47 17.04
CA PRO A 324 -16.56 -1.75 18.31
C PRO A 324 -18.02 -1.84 18.81
N ALA A 325 -18.22 -2.05 20.09
CA ALA A 325 -19.55 -1.88 20.67
C ALA A 325 -19.99 -0.41 20.41
N ALA A 326 -21.21 -0.21 19.96
CA ALA A 326 -21.76 1.10 19.58
C ALA A 326 -21.67 2.16 20.70
N THR A 327 -21.44 1.73 21.93
CA THR A 327 -21.36 2.56 23.14
C THR A 327 -19.96 2.68 23.73
N THR A 328 -18.94 2.02 23.14
CA THR A 328 -17.60 2.03 23.73
C THR A 328 -16.92 3.38 23.46
N GLN A 329 -16.82 4.19 24.50
CA GLN A 329 -15.96 5.36 24.50
C GLN A 329 -14.51 4.90 24.68
N ILE A 330 -13.74 4.98 23.62
CA ILE A 330 -12.30 4.62 23.62
C ILE A 330 -11.43 5.71 24.26
N LEU A 331 -11.99 6.90 24.45
CA LEU A 331 -11.32 8.05 25.06
C LEU A 331 -12.05 8.47 26.34
N ALA A 332 -11.31 8.85 27.35
CA ALA A 332 -11.86 9.54 28.52
C ALA A 332 -12.56 10.84 28.10
N PRO A 333 -13.56 11.33 28.85
CA PRO A 333 -14.15 12.63 28.59
C PRO A 333 -13.06 13.69 28.47
N SER A 334 -13.25 14.63 27.53
CA SER A 334 -12.29 15.69 27.28
C SER A 334 -12.03 16.49 28.56
N THR A 335 -10.79 16.55 28.97
CA THR A 335 -10.31 17.36 30.10
C THR A 335 -9.05 18.06 29.62
N PRO A 336 -8.86 19.36 29.87
CA PRO A 336 -7.64 20.05 29.47
C PRO A 336 -6.39 19.28 29.87
N GLY A 337 -5.50 19.01 28.90
CA GLY A 337 -4.28 18.24 29.08
C GLY A 337 -4.43 16.71 29.05
N LYS A 338 -5.63 16.16 28.80
CA LYS A 338 -5.90 14.72 28.76
C LYS A 338 -6.78 14.26 27.57
N ASP A 339 -6.82 15.05 26.51
CA ASP A 339 -7.81 14.89 25.45
C ASP A 339 -7.74 13.55 24.67
N LEU A 340 -6.62 12.83 24.74
CA LEU A 340 -6.50 11.48 24.16
C LEU A 340 -6.24 10.40 25.21
N ALA A 341 -6.52 10.69 26.48
CA ALA A 341 -6.35 9.70 27.54
C ALA A 341 -7.34 8.53 27.32
N PRO A 342 -6.91 7.26 27.52
CA PRO A 342 -7.79 6.11 27.47
C PRO A 342 -8.94 6.22 28.47
N ALA A 343 -10.16 5.82 28.07
CA ALA A 343 -11.31 5.75 28.97
C ALA A 343 -11.22 4.59 29.98
N GLY A 344 -10.27 3.67 29.81
CA GLY A 344 -10.07 2.48 30.61
C GLY A 344 -9.35 1.40 29.78
N ALA A 345 -9.33 0.18 30.27
CA ALA A 345 -8.84 -0.97 29.53
C ALA A 345 -9.83 -1.27 28.39
N ASP A 346 -9.46 -1.02 27.17
CA ASP A 346 -10.19 -1.37 25.96
C ASP A 346 -9.24 -2.12 25.02
N ASP A 347 -9.64 -3.30 24.58
CA ASP A 347 -8.91 -4.19 23.69
C ASP A 347 -9.48 -4.21 22.26
N SER A 348 -10.31 -3.24 21.90
CA SER A 348 -10.87 -3.13 20.55
C SER A 348 -9.81 -2.69 19.53
N TYR A 349 -10.11 -2.86 18.24
CA TYR A 349 -9.23 -2.34 17.19
C TYR A 349 -9.13 -0.79 17.23
N ALA A 350 -10.18 -0.13 17.70
CA ALA A 350 -10.14 1.32 17.92
C ALA A 350 -9.13 1.70 19.00
N ALA A 351 -9.00 0.89 20.06
CA ALA A 351 -7.95 1.06 21.06
C ALA A 351 -6.56 0.85 20.48
N ALA A 352 -6.37 -0.12 19.57
CA ALA A 352 -5.09 -0.29 18.86
C ALA A 352 -4.71 0.96 18.07
N VAL A 353 -5.68 1.57 17.35
CA VAL A 353 -5.45 2.83 16.62
C VAL A 353 -5.09 3.97 17.56
N ARG A 354 -5.83 4.12 18.67
CA ARG A 354 -5.55 5.10 19.72
C ARG A 354 -4.13 4.94 20.28
N ASP A 355 -3.77 3.73 20.70
CA ASP A 355 -2.49 3.46 21.36
C ASP A 355 -1.31 3.67 20.39
N ALA A 356 -1.46 3.22 19.14
CA ALA A 356 -0.49 3.51 18.09
C ALA A 356 -0.36 5.02 17.83
N ALA A 357 -1.48 5.74 17.72
CA ALA A 357 -1.47 7.18 17.49
C ALA A 357 -0.81 7.95 18.64
N LEU A 358 -1.12 7.62 19.88
CA LEU A 358 -0.49 8.21 21.07
C LEU A 358 1.02 7.95 21.06
N LYS A 359 1.43 6.73 20.72
CA LYS A 359 2.84 6.34 20.67
C LYS A 359 3.60 7.12 19.60
N MET A 360 3.04 7.23 18.39
CA MET A 360 3.63 8.01 17.29
C MET A 360 3.73 9.50 17.64
N SER A 361 2.67 10.07 18.19
CA SER A 361 2.61 11.50 18.54
C SER A 361 3.54 11.89 19.70
N ALA A 362 3.93 10.93 20.54
CA ALA A 362 4.84 11.15 21.67
C ALA A 362 6.31 11.29 21.25
N LEU A 363 6.67 10.95 20.02
CA LEU A 363 8.03 11.14 19.51
C LEU A 363 8.39 12.63 19.45
N ALA A 364 9.67 12.94 19.60
CA ALA A 364 10.21 14.24 19.18
C ALA A 364 10.32 14.29 17.65
N ASP A 365 10.35 15.48 17.09
CA ASP A 365 10.48 15.68 15.62
C ASP A 365 11.75 15.02 15.06
N THR A 366 12.81 15.00 15.86
CA THR A 366 14.13 14.44 15.50
C THR A 366 14.29 12.95 15.82
N ASP A 367 13.29 12.30 16.43
CA ASP A 367 13.37 10.88 16.73
C ASP A 367 13.35 10.06 15.44
N ILE A 368 14.30 9.15 15.30
CA ILE A 368 14.44 8.33 14.10
C ILE A 368 13.38 7.23 14.10
N VAL A 369 12.56 7.24 13.06
CA VAL A 369 11.54 6.23 12.81
C VAL A 369 12.09 5.10 11.96
N TYR A 370 12.84 5.43 10.86
CA TYR A 370 13.37 4.39 9.97
C TYR A 370 14.58 4.91 9.18
N GLY A 371 15.69 4.20 9.24
CA GLY A 371 16.92 4.57 8.51
C GLY A 371 17.38 5.98 8.88
N ASP A 372 17.33 6.88 7.91
CA ASP A 372 17.63 8.31 8.04
C ASP A 372 16.37 9.20 8.22
N ARG A 373 15.19 8.57 8.32
CA ARG A 373 13.90 9.28 8.40
C ARG A 373 13.49 9.50 9.86
N ASP A 374 13.36 10.77 10.23
CA ASP A 374 12.83 11.19 11.51
C ASP A 374 11.30 11.34 11.50
N ALA A 375 10.71 11.55 12.67
CA ALA A 375 9.28 11.65 12.85
C ALA A 375 8.68 12.87 12.12
N ALA A 376 9.39 14.00 12.07
CA ALA A 376 8.94 15.20 11.36
C ALA A 376 8.86 14.94 9.84
N SER A 377 9.88 14.31 9.26
CA SER A 377 9.91 13.98 7.81
C SER A 377 8.81 12.99 7.40
N LEU A 378 8.29 12.20 8.35
CA LEU A 378 7.16 11.29 8.16
C LEU A 378 5.83 11.90 8.61
N GLY A 379 5.77 13.22 8.74
CA GLY A 379 4.54 13.99 8.95
C GLY A 379 3.93 13.89 10.34
N ARG A 380 4.71 13.55 11.38
CA ARG A 380 4.22 13.42 12.75
C ARG A 380 3.38 14.63 13.17
N ILE A 381 2.27 14.37 13.86
CA ILE A 381 1.45 15.37 14.54
C ILE A 381 1.81 15.35 16.02
N ALA A 382 2.31 16.45 16.55
CA ALA A 382 2.45 16.65 17.99
C ALA A 382 1.09 16.88 18.61
N LEU A 383 0.70 16.07 19.58
CA LEU A 383 -0.50 16.27 20.37
C LEU A 383 -0.12 17.12 21.57
N VAL A 384 -0.54 18.37 21.56
CA VAL A 384 -0.36 19.29 22.68
C VAL A 384 -1.67 19.42 23.45
N PRO A 385 -1.65 19.56 24.79
CA PRO A 385 -2.84 19.80 25.57
C PRO A 385 -3.62 21.02 25.05
N ASP A 386 -4.91 20.86 24.92
CA ASP A 386 -5.78 21.91 24.39
C ASP A 386 -5.93 23.05 25.39
N ALA A 387 -5.53 24.25 25.00
CA ALA A 387 -5.73 25.44 25.82
C ALA A 387 -7.06 26.15 25.50
N ALA A 388 -7.52 26.08 24.27
CA ALA A 388 -8.85 26.53 23.78
C ALA A 388 -8.94 26.37 22.24
N GLY A 389 -10.04 25.82 21.72
CA GLY A 389 -10.36 25.90 20.29
C GLY A 389 -9.88 24.75 19.41
N ASP A 390 -9.61 25.03 18.14
CA ASP A 390 -9.27 24.04 17.09
C ASP A 390 -7.79 23.58 17.16
N SER A 391 -7.39 22.96 18.24
CA SER A 391 -6.05 22.42 18.37
C SER A 391 -5.86 21.12 17.58
N PRO A 392 -4.60 20.72 17.25
CA PRO A 392 -4.31 19.42 16.68
C PRO A 392 -4.87 18.27 17.51
N THR A 393 -4.87 18.39 18.85
CA THR A 393 -5.38 17.38 19.78
C THR A 393 -6.90 17.22 19.67
N LYS A 394 -7.65 18.33 19.59
CA LYS A 394 -9.10 18.27 19.38
C LYS A 394 -9.43 17.62 18.04
N LYS A 395 -8.76 18.02 16.97
CA LYS A 395 -8.96 17.43 15.64
C LYS A 395 -8.64 15.92 15.63
N ALA A 396 -7.54 15.53 16.28
CA ALA A 396 -7.15 14.12 16.41
C ALA A 396 -8.21 13.31 17.17
N ARG A 397 -8.76 13.87 18.25
CA ARG A 397 -9.86 13.28 19.02
C ARG A 397 -11.09 13.08 18.15
N ASP A 398 -11.54 14.16 17.50
CA ASP A 398 -12.72 14.12 16.63
C ASP A 398 -12.53 13.06 15.51
N THR A 399 -11.35 13.01 14.91
CA THR A 399 -11.02 12.01 13.87
C THR A 399 -11.08 10.58 14.43
N LEU A 400 -10.51 10.34 15.62
CA LEU A 400 -10.54 9.00 16.25
C LEU A 400 -11.96 8.56 16.61
N GLU A 401 -12.78 9.49 17.14
CA GLU A 401 -14.20 9.23 17.42
C GLU A 401 -15.00 8.94 16.15
N GLU A 402 -14.69 9.63 15.05
CA GLU A 402 -15.33 9.41 13.76
C GLU A 402 -15.02 8.04 13.15
N LEU A 403 -13.85 7.44 13.42
CA LEU A 403 -13.47 6.14 12.89
C LEU A 403 -14.44 5.03 13.30
N THR A 404 -14.94 5.07 14.53
CA THR A 404 -15.80 4.04 15.12
C THR A 404 -17.28 4.39 15.11
N ARG A 405 -17.61 5.63 14.71
CA ARG A 405 -18.97 6.15 14.77
C ARG A 405 -19.95 5.28 13.98
N ASP A 406 -21.10 5.10 14.55
CA ASP A 406 -22.25 4.45 13.97
C ASP A 406 -23.52 5.01 14.62
N ASP A 407 -23.73 6.30 14.46
CA ASP A 407 -24.79 7.04 15.13
C ASP A 407 -25.62 7.88 14.15
N VAL A 408 -26.60 8.53 14.68
CA VAL A 408 -27.41 9.52 13.98
C VAL A 408 -27.02 10.93 14.42
N LYS A 409 -27.28 11.91 13.57
CA LYS A 409 -27.15 13.32 13.92
C LYS A 409 -28.25 13.74 14.89
N LYS A 410 -28.12 14.94 15.47
CA LYS A 410 -29.13 15.50 16.40
C LYS A 410 -30.52 15.61 15.78
N ASP A 411 -30.61 15.79 14.48
CA ASP A 411 -31.85 15.85 13.72
C ASP A 411 -32.44 14.47 13.37
N GLY A 412 -31.79 13.40 13.83
CA GLY A 412 -32.17 12.01 13.55
C GLY A 412 -31.76 11.54 12.16
N SER A 413 -31.11 12.36 11.35
CA SER A 413 -30.57 11.90 10.04
C SER A 413 -29.33 11.03 10.23
N PRO A 414 -29.07 10.13 9.28
CA PRO A 414 -27.89 9.29 9.30
C PRO A 414 -26.60 10.10 9.30
N ARG A 415 -25.68 9.78 10.20
CA ARG A 415 -24.33 10.33 10.16
C ARG A 415 -23.43 9.59 9.17
N GLY A 416 -23.74 8.33 8.92
CA GLY A 416 -22.87 7.39 8.25
C GLY A 416 -21.88 6.74 9.22
N ALA A 417 -21.57 5.50 8.99
CA ALA A 417 -20.59 4.78 9.80
C ALA A 417 -19.15 5.25 9.50
N GLY A 418 -18.27 5.12 10.48
CA GLY A 418 -16.87 5.47 10.35
C GLY A 418 -16.07 4.43 9.56
N LYS A 419 -14.87 4.80 9.12
CA LYS A 419 -14.01 3.94 8.29
C LYS A 419 -13.66 2.63 9.00
N LEU A 420 -13.33 2.70 10.28
CA LEU A 420 -12.97 1.53 11.07
C LEU A 420 -14.16 0.61 11.29
N TRP A 421 -15.35 1.18 11.50
CA TRP A 421 -16.58 0.42 11.63
C TRP A 421 -16.83 -0.45 10.38
N PHE A 422 -16.74 0.13 9.18
CA PHE A 422 -16.87 -0.63 7.93
C PHE A 422 -15.81 -1.72 7.79
N ALA A 423 -14.53 -1.39 8.05
CA ALA A 423 -13.43 -2.32 7.90
C ALA A 423 -13.60 -3.56 8.79
N VAL A 424 -13.89 -3.34 10.08
CA VAL A 424 -13.99 -4.42 11.06
C VAL A 424 -15.21 -5.29 10.80
N ASN A 425 -16.35 -4.69 10.47
CA ASN A 425 -17.55 -5.45 10.12
C ASN A 425 -17.36 -6.28 8.84
N TYR A 426 -16.78 -5.69 7.79
CA TYR A 426 -16.49 -6.43 6.55
C TYR A 426 -15.53 -7.60 6.79
N ARG A 427 -14.49 -7.40 7.60
CA ARG A 427 -13.56 -8.46 8.01
C ARG A 427 -14.27 -9.58 8.77
N SER A 428 -15.14 -9.25 9.74
CA SER A 428 -15.85 -10.23 10.55
C SER A 428 -16.83 -11.09 9.74
N CYS A 429 -17.32 -10.57 8.62
CA CYS A 429 -18.15 -11.31 7.68
C CYS A 429 -17.38 -12.20 6.70
N GLY A 430 -16.04 -12.22 6.77
CA GLY A 430 -15.24 -13.09 5.92
C GLY A 430 -15.21 -12.68 4.44
N ARG A 431 -15.19 -11.39 4.13
CA ARG A 431 -15.16 -10.88 2.76
C ARG A 431 -16.40 -11.24 1.95
N PRO A 432 -17.60 -10.86 2.41
CA PRO A 432 -18.86 -11.30 1.83
C PRO A 432 -19.09 -10.70 0.44
N ALA A 433 -19.89 -11.40 -0.37
CA ALA A 433 -20.55 -10.79 -1.51
C ALA A 433 -21.50 -9.67 -1.04
N ALA A 434 -21.83 -8.74 -1.94
CA ALA A 434 -22.76 -7.65 -1.64
C ALA A 434 -24.06 -8.17 -1.05
N GLY A 435 -24.52 -7.56 0.03
CA GLY A 435 -25.74 -7.91 0.71
C GLY A 435 -25.70 -9.15 1.61
N SER A 436 -24.64 -9.94 1.61
CA SER A 436 -24.62 -11.23 2.33
C SER A 436 -24.26 -11.11 3.81
N CYS A 437 -23.49 -10.10 4.21
CA CYS A 437 -23.08 -9.89 5.61
C CYS A 437 -24.05 -9.01 6.40
N TRP A 438 -24.63 -8.05 5.74
CA TRP A 438 -25.30 -6.95 6.38
C TRP A 438 -26.82 -7.12 6.48
N GLY A 439 -27.36 -8.23 6.02
CA GLY A 439 -28.81 -8.53 6.05
C GLY A 439 -29.64 -7.67 5.10
N TRP A 440 -29.09 -7.36 3.98
CA TRP A 440 -29.62 -6.42 3.00
C TRP A 440 -30.64 -7.00 2.07
#